data_dcdac46fdd4ccb7ecb646c466d0788dd
#
_entry.id   dcdac46fdd4ccb7ecb646c466d0788dd
#
_cell.length_a   1.000
_cell.length_b   1.000
_cell.length_c   1.000
_cell.angle_alpha   90.00
_cell.angle_beta   90.00
_cell.angle_gamma   90.00
#
_symmetry.space_group_name_H-M   'P 1'
#
loop_
_entity.id
_entity.type
_entity.pdbx_description
1 polymer ?
#
loop_
_entity_poly.entity_id
_entity_poly.type
_entity_poly.pdbx_seq_one_letter_code
_entity_poly.pdbx_strand_id
1 'polypeptide(L)'
;MEKLKKYDIIIVVPLSWKRRLQRGYNQSQLIAEIISNILQIKIESKILYKTKNIVPQSTLNKKDRKENIKGAFKIKHIEKIKNKKILIIDDIYTTGNTLNECAKMFIKEGIKKENIGVLTLAKD
;
A
#
# COMPACT_ATOMS: atom_id res chain seq x y z
N MET A 1 -3.12 2.91 18.82
CA MET A 1 -3.71 1.69 18.22
C MET A 1 -5.23 1.72 18.12
N GLU A 2 -5.89 2.48 19.00
CA GLU A 2 -7.35 2.61 18.93
C GLU A 2 -7.84 3.09 17.58
N LYS A 3 -7.12 4.04 16.96
CA LYS A 3 -7.51 4.58 15.66
C LYS A 3 -7.47 3.54 14.54
N LEU A 4 -6.71 2.47 14.72
CA LEU A 4 -6.58 1.44 13.71
C LEU A 4 -7.63 0.34 13.82
N LYS A 5 -8.31 0.25 14.94
CA LYS A 5 -9.33 -0.79 15.16
C LYS A 5 -10.53 -0.67 14.26
N LYS A 6 -10.77 0.51 13.69
CA LYS A 6 -11.91 0.74 12.81
C LYS A 6 -11.77 0.09 11.45
N TYR A 7 -10.57 -0.35 11.09
CA TYR A 7 -10.34 -0.96 9.77
C TYR A 7 -10.68 -2.45 9.79
N ASP A 8 -11.20 -2.92 8.67
CA ASP A 8 -11.60 -4.32 8.50
C ASP A 8 -10.51 -5.17 7.94
N ILE A 9 -9.66 -4.61 7.09
CA ILE A 9 -8.57 -5.33 6.45
C ILE A 9 -7.34 -4.46 6.31
N ILE A 10 -6.18 -5.12 6.19
CA ILE A 10 -4.90 -4.47 5.95
C ILE A 10 -4.43 -4.86 4.55
N ILE A 11 -3.97 -3.87 3.79
CA ILE A 11 -3.37 -4.09 2.48
C ILE A 11 -1.96 -3.52 2.51
N VAL A 12 -0.97 -4.35 2.18
CA VAL A 12 0.44 -3.95 2.16
C VAL A 12 0.82 -3.59 0.73
N VAL A 13 1.49 -2.43 0.55
CA VAL A 13 1.98 -2.05 -0.76
C VAL A 13 3.11 -3.02 -1.14
N PRO A 14 2.98 -3.71 -2.28
CA PRO A 14 3.98 -4.71 -2.66
C PRO A 14 5.29 -4.08 -3.11
N LEU A 15 6.40 -4.71 -2.70
CA LEU A 15 7.72 -4.33 -3.17
C LEU A 15 8.01 -5.05 -4.48
N SER A 16 8.86 -4.43 -5.34
CA SER A 16 9.38 -5.16 -6.49
C SER A 16 10.27 -6.28 -5.97
N TRP A 17 10.35 -7.39 -6.71
CA TRP A 17 11.18 -8.52 -6.30
C TRP A 17 12.66 -8.11 -6.21
N LYS A 18 13.09 -7.17 -7.05
CA LYS A 18 14.45 -6.64 -7.02
C LYS A 18 14.76 -5.95 -5.69
N ARG A 19 13.82 -5.14 -5.22
CA ARG A 19 13.96 -4.45 -3.93
C ARG A 19 13.94 -5.43 -2.76
N ARG A 20 13.11 -6.46 -2.87
CA ARG A 20 13.01 -7.50 -1.86
C ARG A 20 14.35 -8.26 -1.72
N LEU A 21 15.00 -8.55 -2.84
CA LEU A 21 16.31 -9.21 -2.82
C LEU A 21 17.38 -8.36 -2.13
N GLN A 22 17.35 -7.05 -2.37
CA GLN A 22 18.30 -6.13 -1.76
C GLN A 22 18.12 -6.03 -0.24
N ARG A 23 16.88 -6.06 0.23
CA ARG A 23 16.54 -5.91 1.64
C ARG A 23 16.45 -7.22 2.40
N GLY A 24 16.27 -8.31 1.68
CA GLY A 24 16.06 -9.62 2.28
C GLY A 24 14.64 -9.86 2.80
N TYR A 25 13.84 -8.81 3.00
CA TYR A 25 12.46 -8.93 3.47
C TYR A 25 11.69 -7.64 3.24
N ASN A 26 10.36 -7.73 3.36
CA ASN A 26 9.49 -6.58 3.27
C ASN A 26 9.12 -6.11 4.68
N GLN A 27 9.67 -4.96 5.09
CA GLN A 27 9.40 -4.38 6.42
C GLN A 27 7.93 -4.07 6.62
N SER A 28 7.25 -3.59 5.57
CA SER A 28 5.82 -3.29 5.65
C SER A 28 5.02 -4.55 5.98
N GLN A 29 5.41 -5.68 5.40
CA GLN A 29 4.75 -6.95 5.66
C GLN A 29 4.93 -7.38 7.13
N LEU A 30 6.13 -7.22 7.68
CA LEU A 30 6.39 -7.58 9.07
C LEU A 30 5.54 -6.74 10.03
N ILE A 31 5.50 -5.42 9.80
CA ILE A 31 4.71 -4.53 10.64
C ILE A 31 3.21 -4.84 10.50
N ALA A 32 2.78 -5.10 9.26
CA ALA A 32 1.38 -5.45 9.03
C ALA A 32 0.98 -6.72 9.79
N GLU A 33 1.86 -7.71 9.82
CA GLU A 33 1.62 -8.95 10.57
C GLU A 33 1.50 -8.69 12.07
N ILE A 34 2.35 -7.83 12.61
CA ILE A 34 2.29 -7.46 14.02
C ILE A 34 0.96 -6.78 14.34
N ILE A 35 0.59 -5.78 13.53
CA ILE A 35 -0.67 -5.07 13.71
C ILE A 35 -1.86 -5.99 13.56
N SER A 36 -1.82 -6.87 12.57
CA SER A 36 -2.87 -7.85 12.32
C SER A 36 -3.10 -8.72 13.54
N ASN A 37 -2.02 -9.21 14.14
CA ASN A 37 -2.11 -10.07 15.32
C ASN A 37 -2.62 -9.32 16.54
N ILE A 38 -2.16 -8.10 16.77
CA ILE A 38 -2.57 -7.30 17.93
C ILE A 38 -4.04 -6.91 17.84
N LEU A 39 -4.48 -6.44 16.67
CA LEU A 39 -5.82 -5.89 16.48
C LEU A 39 -6.81 -6.90 15.91
N GLN A 40 -6.36 -8.10 15.58
CA GLN A 40 -7.20 -9.14 14.97
C GLN A 40 -7.84 -8.65 13.67
N ILE A 41 -7.03 -7.99 12.84
CA ILE A 41 -7.44 -7.49 11.53
C ILE A 41 -6.73 -8.33 10.47
N LYS A 42 -7.50 -8.84 9.51
CA LYS A 42 -6.98 -9.70 8.45
C LYS A 42 -6.11 -8.93 7.46
N ILE A 43 -4.99 -9.52 7.05
CA ILE A 43 -4.20 -9.00 5.94
C ILE A 43 -4.70 -9.66 4.65
N GLU A 44 -5.05 -8.84 3.67
CA GLU A 44 -5.48 -9.34 2.37
C GLU A 44 -4.36 -9.12 1.36
N SER A 45 -3.70 -10.22 0.97
CA SER A 45 -2.50 -10.15 0.13
C SER A 45 -2.78 -10.33 -1.36
N LYS A 46 -4.01 -10.61 -1.74
CA LYS A 46 -4.36 -10.91 -3.13
C LYS A 46 -5.20 -9.82 -3.80
N ILE A 47 -5.07 -8.60 -3.33
CA ILE A 47 -5.84 -7.47 -3.86
C ILE A 47 -4.96 -6.51 -4.65
N LEU A 48 -3.86 -6.04 -4.06
CA LEU A 48 -2.98 -5.05 -4.67
C LEU A 48 -1.69 -5.71 -5.17
N TYR A 49 -1.43 -5.58 -6.46
CA TYR A 49 -0.27 -6.18 -7.11
C TYR A 49 0.56 -5.14 -7.82
N LYS A 50 1.87 -5.39 -7.88
CA LYS A 50 2.78 -4.58 -8.66
C LYS A 50 2.87 -5.16 -10.07
N THR A 51 2.69 -4.30 -11.07
CA THR A 51 2.64 -4.73 -12.48
C THR A 51 3.94 -4.50 -13.22
N LYS A 52 4.84 -3.66 -12.67
CA LYS A 52 6.13 -3.38 -13.31
C LYS A 52 7.13 -2.92 -12.27
N ASN A 53 8.42 -3.04 -12.60
CA ASN A 53 9.49 -2.51 -11.75
C ASN A 53 9.52 -1.00 -11.87
N ILE A 54 9.65 -0.34 -10.73
CA ILE A 54 9.70 1.11 -10.67
C ILE A 54 11.14 1.53 -10.46
N VAL A 55 11.60 2.51 -11.25
CA VAL A 55 12.92 3.11 -11.07
C VAL A 55 12.96 3.78 -9.69
N PRO A 56 14.08 3.66 -8.94
CA PRO A 56 14.16 4.28 -7.62
C PRO A 56 13.78 5.75 -7.65
N GLN A 57 12.91 6.16 -6.73
CA GLN A 57 12.36 7.52 -6.68
C GLN A 57 13.45 8.58 -6.52
N SER A 58 14.52 8.23 -5.81
CA SER A 58 15.61 9.16 -5.54
C SER A 58 16.38 9.61 -6.78
N THR A 59 16.26 8.88 -7.90
CA THR A 59 16.95 9.20 -9.14
C THR A 59 16.09 10.00 -10.12
N LEU A 60 14.85 10.30 -9.73
CA LEU A 60 13.89 10.97 -10.61
C LEU A 60 13.51 12.33 -10.06
N ASN A 61 13.16 13.27 -10.98
CA ASN A 61 12.57 14.53 -10.54
C ASN A 61 11.10 14.31 -10.18
N LYS A 62 10.44 15.35 -9.63
CA LYS A 62 9.06 15.22 -9.14
C LYS A 62 8.08 14.76 -10.21
N LYS A 63 8.20 15.32 -11.42
CA LYS A 63 7.31 14.96 -12.53
C LYS A 63 7.53 13.51 -12.96
N ASP A 64 8.78 13.12 -13.09
CA ASP A 64 9.13 11.76 -13.52
C ASP A 64 8.71 10.73 -12.48
N ARG A 65 8.75 11.08 -11.19
CA ARG A 65 8.28 10.20 -10.12
C ARG A 65 6.81 9.85 -10.29
N LYS A 66 5.97 10.85 -10.61
CA LYS A 66 4.54 10.61 -10.83
C LYS A 66 4.31 9.69 -12.02
N GLU A 67 4.99 9.94 -13.14
CA GLU A 67 4.84 9.13 -14.33
C GLU A 67 5.34 7.69 -14.09
N ASN A 68 6.41 7.56 -13.34
CA ASN A 68 6.99 6.26 -13.02
C ASN A 68 6.04 5.37 -12.21
N ILE A 69 5.26 5.97 -11.31
CA ILE A 69 4.34 5.23 -10.43
C ILE A 69 3.02 4.92 -11.11
N LYS A 70 2.58 5.81 -12.00
CA LYS A 70 1.31 5.65 -12.69
C LYS A 70 1.25 4.34 -13.46
N GLY A 71 0.23 3.53 -13.20
CA GLY A 71 0.07 2.25 -13.85
C GLY A 71 0.98 1.15 -13.33
N ALA A 72 1.75 1.42 -12.24
CA ALA A 72 2.65 0.44 -11.65
C ALA A 72 1.93 -0.62 -10.83
N PHE A 73 0.69 -0.36 -10.46
CA PHE A 73 -0.08 -1.25 -9.60
C PHE A 73 -1.37 -1.68 -10.26
N LYS A 74 -1.88 -2.82 -9.81
CA LYS A 74 -3.13 -3.38 -10.31
C LYS A 74 -3.94 -3.92 -9.12
N ILE A 75 -5.25 -3.70 -9.16
CA ILE A 75 -6.16 -4.22 -8.15
C ILE A 75 -6.94 -5.40 -8.73
N LYS A 76 -6.99 -6.51 -7.99
CA LYS A 76 -7.76 -7.69 -8.36
C LYS A 76 -8.72 -8.02 -7.23
N HIS A 77 -9.83 -8.69 -7.57
CA HIS A 77 -10.80 -9.19 -6.59
C HIS A 77 -11.37 -8.09 -5.70
N ILE A 78 -11.67 -6.93 -6.32
CA ILE A 78 -12.20 -5.79 -5.58
C ILE A 78 -13.51 -6.13 -4.85
N GLU A 79 -14.26 -7.09 -5.35
CA GLU A 79 -15.52 -7.52 -4.75
C GLU A 79 -15.34 -8.07 -3.34
N LYS A 80 -14.13 -8.53 -3.00
CA LYS A 80 -13.86 -9.05 -1.65
C LYS A 80 -13.76 -7.95 -0.60
N ILE A 81 -13.52 -6.72 -1.04
CA ILE A 81 -13.27 -5.61 -0.12
C ILE A 81 -14.26 -4.46 -0.26
N LYS A 82 -15.25 -4.60 -1.14
CA LYS A 82 -16.30 -3.57 -1.25
C LYS A 82 -17.02 -3.44 0.08
N ASN A 83 -17.29 -2.19 0.46
CA ASN A 83 -17.96 -1.85 1.72
C ASN A 83 -17.11 -2.13 2.97
N LYS A 84 -15.82 -2.40 2.80
CA LYS A 84 -14.91 -2.61 3.92
C LYS A 84 -14.02 -1.38 4.10
N LYS A 85 -13.58 -1.18 5.34
CA LYS A 85 -12.61 -0.13 5.66
C LYS A 85 -11.23 -0.73 5.55
N ILE A 86 -10.39 -0.14 4.70
CA ILE A 86 -9.07 -0.68 4.41
C ILE A 86 -7.96 0.22 4.94
N LEU A 87 -6.91 -0.40 5.46
CA LEU A 87 -5.72 0.27 5.91
C LEU A 87 -4.56 -0.13 5.00
N ILE A 88 -4.00 0.84 4.27
CA ILE A 88 -2.89 0.59 3.36
C ILE A 88 -1.58 0.91 4.09
N ILE A 89 -0.64 -0.04 4.10
CA ILE A 89 0.64 0.11 4.78
C ILE A 89 1.78 0.12 3.77
N ASP A 90 2.65 1.13 3.86
CA ASP A 90 3.87 1.22 3.07
C ASP A 90 5.05 1.49 4.00
N ASP A 91 6.26 1.15 3.57
CA ASP A 91 7.43 1.26 4.44
C ASP A 91 7.93 2.70 4.60
N ILE A 92 8.04 3.44 3.52
CA ILE A 92 8.57 4.80 3.55
C ILE A 92 7.66 5.77 2.80
N TYR A 93 7.35 6.89 3.45
CA TYR A 93 6.63 7.98 2.82
C TYR A 93 7.66 9.02 2.35
N THR A 94 7.99 8.99 1.06
CA THR A 94 8.95 9.94 0.48
C THR A 94 8.25 11.19 -0.04
N THR A 95 7.39 11.02 -1.05
CA THR A 95 6.63 12.11 -1.65
C THR A 95 5.13 11.88 -1.54
N GLY A 96 4.74 10.75 -0.99
CA GLY A 96 3.34 10.35 -0.94
C GLY A 96 2.78 9.83 -2.25
N ASN A 97 3.58 9.83 -3.33
CA ASN A 97 3.07 9.45 -4.65
C ASN A 97 2.59 8.00 -4.72
N THR A 98 3.33 7.08 -4.10
CA THR A 98 2.95 5.67 -4.10
C THR A 98 1.63 5.45 -3.38
N LEU A 99 1.50 5.97 -2.16
CA LEU A 99 0.28 5.81 -1.38
C LEU A 99 -0.88 6.55 -2.03
N ASN A 100 -0.64 7.76 -2.56
CA ASN A 100 -1.68 8.52 -3.24
C ASN A 100 -2.20 7.77 -4.46
N GLU A 101 -1.30 7.19 -5.25
CA GLU A 101 -1.70 6.44 -6.43
C GLU A 101 -2.53 5.21 -6.05
N CYS A 102 -2.09 4.47 -5.02
CA CYS A 102 -2.84 3.31 -4.55
C CYS A 102 -4.22 3.70 -4.03
N ALA A 103 -4.30 4.76 -3.24
CA ALA A 103 -5.58 5.23 -2.71
C ALA A 103 -6.52 5.65 -3.83
N LYS A 104 -6.01 6.37 -4.82
CA LYS A 104 -6.80 6.79 -5.98
C LYS A 104 -7.34 5.59 -6.75
N MET A 105 -6.55 4.54 -6.88
CA MET A 105 -6.98 3.34 -7.56
C MET A 105 -8.15 2.67 -6.85
N PHE A 106 -8.09 2.59 -5.51
CA PHE A 106 -9.18 2.02 -4.72
C PHE A 106 -10.45 2.87 -4.82
N ILE A 107 -10.30 4.20 -4.79
CA ILE A 107 -11.44 5.11 -4.95
C ILE A 107 -12.08 4.91 -6.33
N LYS A 108 -11.26 4.78 -7.36
CA LYS A 108 -11.73 4.57 -8.72
C LYS A 108 -12.52 3.26 -8.85
N GLU A 109 -12.15 2.26 -8.04
CA GLU A 109 -12.82 0.96 -8.03
C GLU A 109 -14.08 0.94 -7.16
N GLY A 110 -14.45 2.07 -6.56
CA GLY A 110 -15.68 2.19 -5.81
C GLY A 110 -15.55 2.20 -4.29
N ILE A 111 -14.34 2.16 -3.76
CA ILE A 111 -14.13 2.27 -2.32
C ILE A 111 -14.27 3.73 -1.92
N LYS A 112 -15.06 4.01 -0.90
CA LYS A 112 -15.25 5.38 -0.43
C LYS A 112 -13.98 5.91 0.22
N LYS A 113 -13.66 7.17 -0.05
CA LYS A 113 -12.47 7.82 0.47
C LYS A 113 -12.36 7.71 1.99
N GLU A 114 -13.47 7.90 2.70
CA GLU A 114 -13.50 7.83 4.16
C GLU A 114 -13.26 6.41 4.71
N ASN A 115 -13.30 5.40 3.84
CA ASN A 115 -13.02 4.02 4.23
C ASN A 115 -11.56 3.62 3.96
N ILE A 116 -10.72 4.57 3.52
CA ILE A 116 -9.33 4.30 3.22
C ILE A 116 -8.43 5.04 4.21
N GLY A 117 -7.56 4.30 4.90
CA GLY A 117 -6.52 4.88 5.74
C GLY A 117 -5.16 4.46 5.23
N VAL A 118 -4.14 5.22 5.58
CA VAL A 118 -2.76 4.91 5.19
C VAL A 118 -1.86 4.98 6.42
N LEU A 119 -0.84 4.12 6.43
CA LEU A 119 0.13 4.07 7.52
C LEU A 119 1.51 3.88 6.90
N THR A 120 2.46 4.70 7.31
CA THR A 120 3.85 4.57 6.89
C THR A 120 4.73 4.32 8.10
N LEU A 121 5.84 3.60 7.90
CA LEU A 121 6.78 3.28 8.96
C LEU A 121 7.76 4.42 9.20
N ALA A 122 8.08 5.16 8.14
CA ALA A 122 9.02 6.26 8.21
C ALA A 122 8.66 7.32 7.17
N LYS A 123 9.02 8.57 7.48
CA LYS A 123 8.85 9.67 6.54
C LYS A 123 10.24 10.16 6.15
N ASP A 124 10.50 10.20 4.86
CA ASP A 124 11.77 10.64 4.31
C ASP A 124 11.70 12.11 3.88
#